data_8d29b6554af00f9a2094a43a1e7fd792
#
_entry.id   8d29b6554af00f9a2094a43a1e7fd792
#
_cell.length_a   1.000
_cell.length_b   1.000
_cell.length_c   1.000
_cell.angle_alpha   90.00
_cell.angle_beta   90.00
_cell.angle_gamma   90.00
#
_symmetry.space_group_name_H-M   'P 1'
#
loop_
_entity.id
_entity.type
_entity.pdbx_description
1 polymer ?
#
loop_
_entity_poly.entity_id
_entity_poly.type
_entity_poly.pdbx_seq_one_letter_code
_entity_poly.pdbx_strand_id
1 'polypeptide(L)'
;MTKGVTQYNGIRDASAAVALDHHHFVVANDERDTLVTYRFGAPDPVDRLKLTKYLRGPGPRGKAREADLEGSARVDDLIYWIASHGRDARGKRQNNRLRFFATPIKAGRPVVPDNGVYKDLLRDMLEDEALAFLGLTAAVGGLAPGSVGPAPEDPDGFNLEGLAARPDGALLIGFRNPRPLGKGLILPLLNPLEVVSHHARARFGRPALLDLGGQGIRSLENVSGGYALISGPYGKTDANQSFALYTWSGGDTVAAIRHPLDVGSMHPEAVFARGEGPMLQVLMDDGDKPGGAARFRATEIRLPDQL
;
A
#
# COMPACT_ATOMS: atom_id res chain seq x y z
N MET A 1 -15.30 -15.65 -9.75
CA MET A 1 -14.49 -16.46 -10.68
C MET A 1 -13.35 -15.62 -11.16
N THR A 2 -12.12 -16.05 -10.91
CA THR A 2 -10.90 -15.42 -11.47
C THR A 2 -10.91 -15.62 -12.99
N LYS A 3 -10.75 -14.51 -13.73
CA LYS A 3 -10.43 -14.56 -15.17
C LYS A 3 -8.95 -14.89 -15.31
N GLY A 4 -8.54 -15.31 -16.52
CA GLY A 4 -7.17 -15.76 -16.80
C GLY A 4 -6.08 -14.81 -16.27
N VAL A 5 -4.93 -15.36 -15.96
CA VAL A 5 -3.76 -14.63 -15.48
C VAL A 5 -3.09 -13.90 -16.65
N THR A 6 -2.92 -12.58 -16.51
CA THR A 6 -2.16 -11.75 -17.45
C THR A 6 -0.76 -11.51 -16.87
N GLN A 7 0.27 -11.61 -17.71
CA GLN A 7 1.66 -11.32 -17.34
C GLN A 7 2.07 -9.95 -17.87
N TYR A 8 2.72 -9.16 -17.02
CA TYR A 8 3.27 -7.85 -17.36
C TYR A 8 4.79 -7.86 -17.21
N ASN A 9 5.49 -7.21 -18.14
CA ASN A 9 6.95 -7.19 -18.22
C ASN A 9 7.53 -5.92 -17.62
N GLY A 10 8.81 -5.97 -17.23
CA GLY A 10 9.63 -4.78 -16.96
C GLY A 10 9.80 -4.37 -15.51
N ILE A 11 8.99 -4.89 -14.58
CA ILE A 11 9.20 -4.83 -13.13
C ILE A 11 8.84 -6.18 -12.52
N ARG A 12 9.29 -6.45 -11.29
CA ARG A 12 8.95 -7.64 -10.53
C ARG A 12 7.95 -7.29 -9.44
N ASP A 13 8.37 -6.65 -8.44
CA ASP A 13 7.69 -6.39 -7.19
C ASP A 13 6.67 -5.25 -7.37
N ALA A 14 5.43 -5.63 -7.72
CA ALA A 14 4.30 -4.73 -7.98
C ALA A 14 3.50 -4.53 -6.70
N SER A 15 3.98 -3.68 -5.79
CA SER A 15 3.47 -3.56 -4.43
C SER A 15 2.25 -2.63 -4.29
N ALA A 16 2.14 -1.60 -5.14
CA ALA A 16 1.02 -0.68 -5.14
C ALA A 16 0.61 -0.30 -6.56
N ALA A 17 -0.69 -0.17 -6.82
CA ALA A 17 -1.18 0.20 -8.13
C ALA A 17 -2.53 0.92 -8.07
N VAL A 18 -2.79 1.76 -9.08
CA VAL A 18 -4.05 2.48 -9.23
C VAL A 18 -4.41 2.66 -10.71
N ALA A 19 -5.70 2.59 -11.04
CA ALA A 19 -6.16 2.90 -12.39
C ALA A 19 -6.01 4.40 -12.71
N LEU A 20 -5.46 4.71 -13.88
CA LEU A 20 -5.41 6.08 -14.42
C LEU A 20 -6.69 6.40 -15.22
N ASP A 21 -7.16 5.42 -15.98
CA ASP A 21 -8.37 5.47 -16.76
C ASP A 21 -8.87 4.04 -17.08
N HIS A 22 -9.87 3.88 -17.96
CA HIS A 22 -10.38 2.56 -18.35
C HIS A 22 -9.38 1.68 -19.12
N HIS A 23 -8.27 2.26 -19.58
CA HIS A 23 -7.27 1.58 -20.41
C HIS A 23 -5.91 1.43 -19.73
N HIS A 24 -5.59 2.28 -18.75
CA HIS A 24 -4.25 2.36 -18.17
C HIS A 24 -4.29 2.29 -16.64
N PHE A 25 -3.23 1.73 -16.09
CA PHE A 25 -2.96 1.74 -14.65
C PHE A 25 -1.46 2.00 -14.41
N VAL A 26 -1.16 2.54 -13.26
CA VAL A 26 0.22 2.79 -12.83
C VAL A 26 0.55 1.90 -11.65
N VAL A 27 1.78 1.39 -11.63
CA VAL A 27 2.32 0.48 -10.61
C VAL A 27 3.55 1.11 -9.99
N ALA A 28 3.67 1.07 -8.68
CA ALA A 28 4.91 1.33 -7.99
C ALA A 28 5.78 0.07 -7.95
N ASN A 29 7.06 0.26 -8.25
CA ASN A 29 8.07 -0.75 -8.02
C ASN A 29 8.82 -0.39 -6.72
N ASP A 30 8.77 -1.25 -5.73
CA ASP A 30 9.39 -1.03 -4.42
C ASP A 30 10.91 -0.95 -4.50
N GLU A 31 11.57 -1.74 -5.37
CA GLU A 31 13.03 -1.78 -5.51
C GLU A 31 13.66 -0.59 -6.24
N ARG A 32 12.94 0.19 -7.06
CA ARG A 32 13.55 1.11 -8.04
C ARG A 32 13.12 2.56 -7.98
N ASP A 33 12.34 3.02 -7.04
CA ASP A 33 11.82 4.39 -6.99
C ASP A 33 11.24 4.83 -8.37
N THR A 34 10.46 3.96 -9.01
CA THR A 34 9.94 4.19 -10.37
C THR A 34 8.48 3.79 -10.43
N LEU A 35 7.64 4.68 -10.94
CA LEU A 35 6.27 4.36 -11.32
C LEU A 35 6.24 3.91 -12.77
N VAL A 36 5.53 2.81 -13.05
CA VAL A 36 5.46 2.23 -14.39
C VAL A 36 4.01 2.14 -14.82
N THR A 37 3.69 2.73 -15.96
CA THR A 37 2.34 2.72 -16.52
C THR A 37 2.20 1.59 -17.52
N TYR A 38 1.10 0.85 -17.39
CA TYR A 38 0.71 -0.23 -18.29
C TYR A 38 -0.66 0.04 -18.89
N ARG A 39 -0.91 -0.60 -20.00
CA ARG A 39 -2.25 -0.75 -20.57
C ARG A 39 -2.83 -2.08 -20.11
N PHE A 40 -4.10 -2.08 -19.68
CA PHE A 40 -4.77 -3.32 -19.32
C PHE A 40 -4.73 -4.34 -20.46
N GLY A 41 -4.32 -5.56 -20.15
CA GLY A 41 -4.21 -6.67 -21.10
C GLY A 41 -3.01 -6.63 -22.06
N ALA A 42 -2.14 -5.59 -21.98
CA ALA A 42 -0.91 -5.51 -22.79
C ALA A 42 0.33 -5.72 -21.90
N PRO A 43 1.24 -6.64 -22.27
CA PRO A 43 2.31 -7.07 -21.38
C PRO A 43 3.39 -6.01 -21.13
N ASP A 44 3.61 -5.10 -22.08
CA ASP A 44 4.74 -4.18 -22.00
C ASP A 44 4.32 -2.80 -21.44
N PRO A 45 5.21 -2.16 -20.67
CA PRO A 45 4.95 -0.83 -20.15
C PRO A 45 4.86 0.23 -21.25
N VAL A 46 3.95 1.19 -21.06
CA VAL A 46 3.77 2.31 -22.00
C VAL A 46 4.48 3.58 -21.54
N ASP A 47 4.77 3.70 -20.23
CA ASP A 47 5.48 4.86 -19.67
C ASP A 47 6.23 4.52 -18.38
N ARG A 48 7.21 5.34 -18.01
CA ARG A 48 7.99 5.19 -16.78
C ARG A 48 8.34 6.56 -16.19
N LEU A 49 7.94 6.79 -14.95
CA LEU A 49 8.29 7.98 -14.19
C LEU A 49 9.34 7.65 -13.13
N LYS A 50 10.55 8.15 -13.28
CA LYS A 50 11.63 7.97 -12.29
C LYS A 50 11.48 8.99 -11.16
N LEU A 51 11.27 8.51 -9.95
CA LEU A 51 11.17 9.31 -8.73
C LEU A 51 12.45 9.35 -7.89
N THR A 52 13.53 8.70 -8.34
CA THR A 52 14.78 8.57 -7.59
C THR A 52 15.32 9.90 -7.04
N LYS A 53 15.37 10.95 -7.88
CA LYS A 53 15.85 12.27 -7.44
C LYS A 53 14.89 12.92 -6.43
N TYR A 54 13.59 12.75 -6.65
CA TYR A 54 12.54 13.29 -5.82
C TYR A 54 12.52 12.64 -4.43
N LEU A 55 12.53 11.30 -4.38
CA LEU A 55 12.45 10.53 -3.13
C LEU A 55 13.70 10.63 -2.27
N ARG A 56 14.87 10.80 -2.87
CA ARG A 56 16.15 10.84 -2.16
C ARG A 56 16.59 12.23 -1.74
N GLY A 57 16.19 13.26 -2.47
CA GLY A 57 16.71 14.61 -2.30
C GLY A 57 18.20 14.73 -2.65
N PRO A 58 18.80 15.91 -2.48
CA PRO A 58 20.24 16.11 -2.64
C PRO A 58 20.98 15.41 -1.49
N GLY A 59 21.84 14.44 -1.82
CA GLY A 59 22.66 13.72 -0.84
C GLY A 59 23.87 13.06 -1.48
N PRO A 60 24.87 12.61 -0.67
CA PRO A 60 26.06 11.95 -1.19
C PRO A 60 25.69 10.70 -2.00
N ARG A 61 26.41 10.47 -3.08
CA ARG A 61 26.25 9.31 -3.97
C ARG A 61 26.60 8.01 -3.22
N GLY A 62 25.60 7.34 -2.63
CA GLY A 62 25.72 6.01 -2.05
C GLY A 62 24.84 5.01 -2.79
N LYS A 63 24.98 3.69 -2.49
CA LYS A 63 23.99 2.70 -2.94
C LYS A 63 22.62 3.16 -2.47
N ALA A 64 21.80 3.42 -3.45
CA ALA A 64 20.47 3.90 -3.21
C ALA A 64 19.64 2.80 -2.54
N ARG A 65 19.08 3.10 -1.39
CA ARG A 65 18.07 2.24 -0.77
C ARG A 65 16.72 2.65 -1.33
N GLU A 66 15.90 1.67 -1.66
CA GLU A 66 14.54 1.82 -2.14
C GLU A 66 13.64 2.54 -1.13
N ALA A 67 12.61 3.21 -1.62
CA ALA A 67 11.61 3.86 -0.77
C ALA A 67 10.59 2.86 -0.18
N ASP A 68 10.49 1.66 -0.75
CA ASP A 68 9.60 0.61 -0.27
C ASP A 68 8.12 1.06 -0.32
N LEU A 69 7.66 1.45 -1.53
CA LEU A 69 6.30 1.94 -1.75
C LEU A 69 5.30 0.79 -1.73
N GLU A 70 4.34 0.83 -0.82
CA GLU A 70 3.46 -0.30 -0.50
C GLU A 70 1.96 0.00 -0.64
N GLY A 71 1.59 1.26 -0.74
CA GLY A 71 0.18 1.63 -0.91
C GLY A 71 -0.01 2.82 -1.82
N SER A 72 -1.14 2.83 -2.52
CA SER A 72 -1.56 3.94 -3.38
C SER A 72 -3.05 4.18 -3.31
N ALA A 73 -3.46 5.44 -3.45
CA ALA A 73 -4.86 5.84 -3.55
C ALA A 73 -5.00 7.04 -4.47
N ARG A 74 -6.06 7.07 -5.27
CA ARG A 74 -6.35 8.21 -6.13
C ARG A 74 -7.49 9.05 -5.57
N VAL A 75 -7.26 10.36 -5.48
CA VAL A 75 -8.31 11.37 -5.22
C VAL A 75 -8.21 12.38 -6.35
N ASP A 76 -9.21 12.48 -7.19
CA ASP A 76 -9.24 13.35 -8.37
C ASP A 76 -8.02 13.15 -9.29
N ASP A 77 -7.23 14.22 -9.48
CA ASP A 77 -6.01 14.21 -10.29
C ASP A 77 -4.73 14.04 -9.46
N LEU A 78 -4.83 13.53 -8.23
CA LEU A 78 -3.71 13.19 -7.37
C LEU A 78 -3.67 11.70 -7.09
N ILE A 79 -2.50 11.09 -7.21
CA ILE A 79 -2.25 9.74 -6.71
C ILE A 79 -1.35 9.87 -5.48
N TYR A 80 -1.87 9.48 -4.33
CA TYR A 80 -1.12 9.39 -3.08
C TYR A 80 -0.36 8.08 -3.01
N TRP A 81 0.84 8.13 -2.48
CA TRP A 81 1.74 7.00 -2.31
C TRP A 81 2.25 6.97 -0.88
N ILE A 82 2.23 5.79 -0.28
CA ILE A 82 2.78 5.54 1.04
C ILE A 82 3.82 4.43 0.99
N ALA A 83 4.94 4.64 1.65
CA ALA A 83 5.94 3.61 1.85
C ALA A 83 5.61 2.77 3.10
N SER A 84 6.27 1.65 3.28
CA SER A 84 6.03 0.72 4.40
C SER A 84 6.19 1.35 5.79
N HIS A 85 6.97 2.43 5.92
CA HIS A 85 7.38 3.01 7.21
C HIS A 85 8.06 1.99 8.14
N GLY A 86 8.35 0.80 7.62
CA GLY A 86 8.94 -0.32 8.34
C GLY A 86 10.46 -0.21 8.51
N ARG A 87 10.98 -1.10 9.31
CA ARG A 87 12.42 -1.35 9.46
C ARG A 87 12.91 -2.29 8.36
N ASP A 88 14.20 -2.56 8.29
CA ASP A 88 14.69 -3.67 7.46
C ASP A 88 14.50 -5.04 8.17
N ALA A 89 14.76 -6.12 7.45
CA ALA A 89 14.64 -7.48 7.98
C ALA A 89 15.53 -7.80 9.19
N ARG A 90 16.45 -6.89 9.54
CA ARG A 90 17.31 -6.98 10.75
C ARG A 90 16.83 -6.07 11.87
N GLY A 91 15.65 -5.48 11.73
CA GLY A 91 15.09 -4.54 12.69
C GLY A 91 15.78 -3.17 12.72
N LYS A 92 16.62 -2.82 11.72
CA LYS A 92 17.26 -1.51 11.64
C LYS A 92 16.32 -0.49 11.02
N ARG A 93 16.24 0.70 11.60
CA ARG A 93 15.49 1.83 11.07
C ARG A 93 15.96 2.23 9.67
N GLN A 94 15.02 2.43 8.77
CA GLN A 94 15.23 2.82 7.37
C GLN A 94 14.56 4.16 7.09
N ASN A 95 15.32 5.27 7.13
CA ASN A 95 14.74 6.60 6.90
C ASN A 95 14.27 6.82 5.45
N ASN A 96 14.75 6.03 4.50
CA ASN A 96 14.28 6.03 3.11
C ASN A 96 12.87 5.45 2.96
N ARG A 97 12.39 4.66 3.92
CA ARG A 97 11.03 4.10 3.94
C ARG A 97 9.99 5.03 4.59
N LEU A 98 10.40 6.16 5.16
CA LEU A 98 9.51 7.17 5.72
C LEU A 98 9.08 8.13 4.60
N ARG A 99 8.16 7.72 3.75
CA ARG A 99 7.71 8.50 2.59
C ARG A 99 6.20 8.48 2.46
N PHE A 100 5.62 9.68 2.43
CA PHE A 100 4.25 9.92 2.03
C PHE A 100 4.24 11.12 1.08
N PHE A 101 3.65 10.99 -0.11
CA PHE A 101 3.63 12.04 -1.12
C PHE A 101 2.50 11.79 -2.12
N ALA A 102 2.25 12.77 -3.00
CA ALA A 102 1.30 12.60 -4.09
C ALA A 102 1.92 12.98 -5.43
N THR A 103 1.61 12.24 -6.49
CA THR A 103 1.95 12.57 -7.87
C THR A 103 0.74 13.14 -8.58
N PRO A 104 0.82 14.37 -9.15
CA PRO A 104 -0.25 14.90 -9.99
C PRO A 104 -0.39 14.10 -11.29
N ILE A 105 -1.62 13.99 -11.78
CA ILE A 105 -1.91 13.46 -13.12
C ILE A 105 -2.05 14.66 -14.08
N LYS A 106 -1.17 14.74 -15.08
CA LYS A 106 -1.22 15.75 -16.13
C LYS A 106 -1.30 15.05 -17.49
N ALA A 107 -2.29 15.41 -18.30
CA ALA A 107 -2.53 14.78 -19.60
C ALA A 107 -2.60 13.22 -19.52
N GLY A 108 -3.30 12.71 -18.49
CA GLY A 108 -3.49 11.27 -18.27
C GLY A 108 -2.25 10.49 -17.76
N ARG A 109 -1.20 11.19 -17.31
CA ARG A 109 0.05 10.56 -16.83
C ARG A 109 0.48 11.13 -15.48
N PRO A 110 1.01 10.31 -14.57
CA PRO A 110 1.62 10.80 -13.35
C PRO A 110 2.87 11.62 -13.69
N VAL A 111 3.09 12.73 -12.98
CA VAL A 111 4.27 13.57 -13.12
C VAL A 111 4.97 13.74 -11.78
N VAL A 112 6.27 14.07 -11.82
CA VAL A 112 7.02 14.37 -10.58
C VAL A 112 6.37 15.56 -9.89
N PRO A 113 6.04 15.46 -8.59
CA PRO A 113 5.46 16.59 -7.87
C PRO A 113 6.47 17.70 -7.63
N ASP A 114 5.96 18.92 -7.54
CA ASP A 114 6.78 20.10 -7.21
C ASP A 114 7.02 20.22 -5.69
N ASN A 115 6.15 19.60 -4.87
CA ASN A 115 6.24 19.59 -3.43
C ASN A 115 7.22 18.53 -2.93
N GLY A 116 7.80 18.74 -1.75
CA GLY A 116 8.68 17.76 -1.12
C GLY A 116 7.92 16.52 -0.59
N VAL A 117 8.68 15.48 -0.26
CA VAL A 117 8.15 14.26 0.36
C VAL A 117 7.89 14.50 1.85
N TYR A 118 6.72 14.14 2.35
CA TYR A 118 6.44 14.14 3.78
C TYR A 118 7.10 12.96 4.47
N LYS A 119 7.81 13.19 5.57
CA LYS A 119 8.64 12.19 6.27
C LYS A 119 8.24 11.98 7.72
N ASP A 120 7.33 12.78 8.22
CA ASP A 120 6.98 12.81 9.63
C ASP A 120 5.68 12.06 9.96
N LEU A 121 5.05 11.41 8.96
CA LEU A 121 3.78 10.68 9.14
C LEU A 121 3.83 9.67 10.30
N LEU A 122 4.93 8.90 10.40
CA LEU A 122 5.12 7.96 11.50
C LEU A 122 5.26 8.67 12.85
N ARG A 123 5.98 9.80 12.89
CA ARG A 123 6.10 10.60 14.11
C ARG A 123 4.75 11.12 14.56
N ASP A 124 3.97 11.66 13.62
CA ASP A 124 2.63 12.18 13.90
C ASP A 124 1.70 11.11 14.48
N MET A 125 1.78 9.86 13.94
CA MET A 125 1.03 8.72 14.49
C MET A 125 1.44 8.40 15.93
N LEU A 126 2.74 8.46 16.25
CA LEU A 126 3.25 8.10 17.58
C LEU A 126 3.01 9.19 18.63
N GLU A 127 2.90 10.45 18.19
CA GLU A 127 2.63 11.61 19.05
C GLU A 127 1.14 11.90 19.22
N ASP A 128 0.26 11.18 18.53
CA ASP A 128 -1.19 11.29 18.72
C ASP A 128 -1.63 10.40 19.89
N GLU A 129 -1.94 11.05 21.03
CA GLU A 129 -2.36 10.38 22.26
C GLU A 129 -3.61 9.52 22.07
N ALA A 130 -4.50 9.90 21.14
CA ALA A 130 -5.71 9.12 20.82
C ALA A 130 -5.40 7.78 20.18
N LEU A 131 -4.18 7.57 19.66
CA LEU A 131 -3.72 6.32 19.04
C LEU A 131 -2.87 5.44 19.99
N ALA A 132 -2.58 5.91 21.21
CA ALA A 132 -1.68 5.21 22.14
C ALA A 132 -2.11 3.76 22.44
N PHE A 133 -3.42 3.49 22.47
CA PHE A 133 -3.96 2.15 22.72
C PHE A 133 -3.68 1.12 21.61
N LEU A 134 -3.25 1.56 20.43
CA LEU A 134 -2.92 0.69 19.30
C LEU A 134 -1.56 0.00 19.45
N GLY A 135 -0.72 0.43 20.39
CA GLY A 135 0.60 -0.16 20.60
C GLY A 135 1.65 0.20 19.55
N LEU A 136 1.42 1.26 18.74
CA LEU A 136 2.30 1.64 17.63
C LEU A 136 3.74 1.92 18.08
N THR A 137 3.92 2.55 19.23
CA THR A 137 5.26 2.86 19.77
C THR A 137 6.10 1.60 20.03
N ALA A 138 5.48 0.56 20.56
CA ALA A 138 6.15 -0.73 20.78
C ALA A 138 6.50 -1.40 19.45
N ALA A 139 5.56 -1.43 18.50
CA ALA A 139 5.76 -2.01 17.18
C ALA A 139 6.89 -1.32 16.39
N VAL A 140 6.99 0.00 16.50
CA VAL A 140 8.06 0.78 15.86
C VAL A 140 9.41 0.58 16.53
N GLY A 141 9.47 0.29 17.83
CA GLY A 141 10.73 0.09 18.57
C GLY A 141 11.61 1.35 18.68
N GLY A 142 11.00 2.54 18.59
CA GLY A 142 11.66 3.84 18.74
C GLY A 142 12.09 4.52 17.45
N LEU A 143 12.25 5.86 17.52
CA LEU A 143 12.56 6.72 16.37
C LEU A 143 14.03 7.18 16.32
N ALA A 144 14.86 6.86 17.29
CA ALA A 144 16.26 7.30 17.30
C ALA A 144 17.04 6.75 16.09
N PRO A 145 17.95 7.53 15.48
CA PRO A 145 18.84 7.05 14.45
C PRO A 145 19.63 5.83 14.93
N GLY A 146 19.68 4.76 14.11
CA GLY A 146 20.39 3.54 14.46
C GLY A 146 19.67 2.62 15.46
N SER A 147 18.46 3.00 15.94
CA SER A 147 17.66 2.11 16.78
C SER A 147 17.36 0.78 16.09
N VAL A 148 17.33 -0.29 16.88
CA VAL A 148 16.90 -1.62 16.46
C VAL A 148 15.58 -1.92 17.17
N GLY A 149 14.65 -2.53 16.47
CA GLY A 149 13.32 -2.91 16.97
C GLY A 149 12.79 -4.12 16.21
N PRO A 150 11.52 -4.51 16.40
CA PRO A 150 10.93 -5.62 15.69
C PRO A 150 11.06 -5.45 14.16
N ALA A 151 11.36 -6.54 13.44
CA ALA A 151 11.34 -6.51 11.97
C ALA A 151 9.90 -6.37 11.45
N PRO A 152 9.68 -5.87 10.23
CA PRO A 152 8.33 -5.67 9.68
C PRO A 152 7.49 -6.96 9.66
N GLU A 153 8.16 -8.11 9.47
CA GLU A 153 7.54 -9.44 9.42
C GLU A 153 7.46 -10.15 10.78
N ASP A 154 7.91 -9.52 11.85
CA ASP A 154 7.72 -10.05 13.21
C ASP A 154 6.25 -9.86 13.64
N PRO A 155 5.71 -10.71 14.53
CA PRO A 155 4.34 -10.57 15.04
C PRO A 155 4.02 -9.18 15.62
N ASP A 156 5.03 -8.55 16.23
CA ASP A 156 4.97 -7.24 16.86
C ASP A 156 5.64 -6.14 15.99
N GLY A 157 5.88 -6.40 14.71
CA GLY A 157 6.50 -5.47 13.80
C GLY A 157 5.60 -4.31 13.37
N PHE A 158 6.14 -3.41 12.55
CA PHE A 158 5.42 -2.28 11.97
C PHE A 158 5.58 -2.28 10.45
N ASN A 159 4.47 -2.35 9.73
CA ASN A 159 4.44 -2.27 8.27
C ASN A 159 3.09 -1.74 7.76
N LEU A 160 3.13 -0.74 6.86
CA LEU A 160 1.97 -0.19 6.17
C LEU A 160 1.94 -0.76 4.76
N GLU A 161 0.79 -1.31 4.31
CA GLU A 161 0.66 -1.88 2.97
C GLU A 161 -0.65 -1.51 2.24
N GLY A 162 -1.64 -0.99 2.95
CA GLY A 162 -2.91 -0.54 2.35
C GLY A 162 -3.02 0.98 2.29
N LEU A 163 -3.58 1.50 1.21
CA LEU A 163 -4.00 2.90 1.12
C LEU A 163 -5.22 3.00 0.22
N ALA A 164 -6.31 3.58 0.71
CA ALA A 164 -7.52 3.82 -0.08
C ALA A 164 -8.07 5.22 0.11
N ALA A 165 -8.69 5.77 -0.93
CA ALA A 165 -9.37 7.06 -0.86
C ALA A 165 -10.74 6.92 -0.19
N ARG A 166 -11.12 7.91 0.61
CA ARG A 166 -12.49 8.10 1.08
C ARG A 166 -13.24 9.10 0.19
N PRO A 167 -14.57 9.03 0.13
CA PRO A 167 -15.37 9.98 -0.67
C PRO A 167 -15.21 11.45 -0.24
N ASP A 168 -14.81 11.70 1.01
CA ASP A 168 -14.57 13.06 1.57
C ASP A 168 -13.14 13.58 1.31
N GLY A 169 -12.33 12.85 0.54
CA GLY A 169 -10.94 13.20 0.24
C GLY A 169 -9.92 12.80 1.32
N ALA A 170 -10.36 12.26 2.44
CA ALA A 170 -9.47 11.62 3.42
C ALA A 170 -8.93 10.29 2.85
N LEU A 171 -7.91 9.73 3.51
CA LEU A 171 -7.36 8.43 3.15
C LEU A 171 -7.52 7.43 4.29
N LEU A 172 -7.57 6.16 3.96
CA LEU A 172 -7.50 5.04 4.89
C LEU A 172 -6.14 4.36 4.73
N ILE A 173 -5.40 4.23 5.82
CA ILE A 173 -4.11 3.54 5.87
C ILE A 173 -4.34 2.15 6.45
N GLY A 174 -4.02 1.11 5.68
CA GLY A 174 -4.10 -0.29 6.09
C GLY A 174 -2.76 -0.80 6.60
N PHE A 175 -2.79 -1.52 7.73
CA PHE A 175 -1.61 -2.06 8.38
C PHE A 175 -1.50 -3.57 8.15
N ARG A 176 -0.35 -4.03 7.66
CA ARG A 176 0.01 -5.45 7.76
C ARG A 176 0.34 -5.79 9.22
N ASN A 177 1.09 -4.92 9.87
CA ASN A 177 1.43 -4.94 11.29
C ASN A 177 1.49 -3.50 11.84
N PRO A 178 1.21 -3.25 13.14
CA PRO A 178 0.70 -4.21 14.13
C PRO A 178 -0.78 -4.59 13.88
N ARG A 179 -1.20 -5.65 14.57
CA ARG A 179 -2.58 -6.15 14.56
C ARG A 179 -3.16 -6.11 15.99
N PRO A 180 -3.61 -4.93 16.45
CA PRO A 180 -4.14 -4.77 17.81
C PRO A 180 -5.27 -5.79 18.06
N LEU A 181 -5.19 -6.51 19.18
CA LEU A 181 -6.14 -7.57 19.54
C LEU A 181 -6.27 -8.68 18.49
N GLY A 182 -5.25 -8.93 17.66
CA GLY A 182 -5.28 -9.88 16.54
C GLY A 182 -6.16 -9.43 15.36
N LYS A 183 -6.51 -8.15 15.27
CA LYS A 183 -7.38 -7.58 14.22
C LYS A 183 -6.60 -6.75 13.22
N GLY A 184 -7.06 -6.75 11.97
CA GLY A 184 -6.55 -5.85 10.94
C GLY A 184 -6.86 -4.41 11.31
N LEU A 185 -5.84 -3.54 11.23
CA LEU A 185 -5.93 -2.13 11.60
C LEU A 185 -6.08 -1.25 10.35
N ILE A 186 -7.08 -0.38 10.36
CA ILE A 186 -7.24 0.72 9.39
C ILE A 186 -7.25 2.04 10.16
N LEU A 187 -6.40 2.99 9.75
CA LEU A 187 -6.29 4.32 10.34
C LEU A 187 -6.65 5.40 9.33
N PRO A 188 -7.71 6.19 9.55
CA PRO A 188 -8.03 7.33 8.69
C PRO A 188 -7.00 8.45 8.82
N LEU A 189 -6.49 8.96 7.69
CA LEU A 189 -5.72 10.20 7.56
C LEU A 189 -6.66 11.29 7.03
N LEU A 190 -6.98 12.29 7.85
CA LEU A 190 -8.06 13.24 7.60
C LEU A 190 -7.68 14.43 6.69
N ASN A 191 -6.40 14.75 6.60
CA ASN A 191 -5.91 15.92 5.87
C ASN A 191 -4.75 15.61 4.90
N PRO A 192 -4.86 14.59 4.04
CA PRO A 192 -3.75 14.16 3.20
C PRO A 192 -3.25 15.24 2.24
N LEU A 193 -4.16 16.08 1.71
CA LEU A 193 -3.80 17.16 0.80
C LEU A 193 -2.94 18.23 1.51
N GLU A 194 -3.32 18.64 2.73
CA GLU A 194 -2.53 19.59 3.52
C GLU A 194 -1.15 19.03 3.86
N VAL A 195 -1.08 17.72 4.18
CA VAL A 195 0.17 17.02 4.50
C VAL A 195 1.12 17.04 3.31
N VAL A 196 0.67 16.67 2.10
CA VAL A 196 1.55 16.62 0.92
C VAL A 196 1.84 17.98 0.31
N SER A 197 0.91 18.95 0.44
CA SER A 197 1.06 20.27 -0.19
C SER A 197 1.80 21.28 0.68
N HIS A 198 1.59 21.22 2.00
CA HIS A 198 2.09 22.23 2.93
C HIS A 198 2.97 21.64 4.05
N HIS A 199 3.21 20.32 4.05
CA HIS A 199 3.86 19.59 5.13
C HIS A 199 3.19 19.85 6.50
N ALA A 200 1.86 20.06 6.49
CA ALA A 200 1.09 20.18 7.71
C ALA A 200 1.14 18.86 8.50
N ARG A 201 1.08 18.95 9.82
CA ARG A 201 0.99 17.76 10.68
C ARG A 201 -0.20 16.90 10.27
N ALA A 202 0.00 15.59 10.17
CA ALA A 202 -1.05 14.64 9.88
C ALA A 202 -2.06 14.58 11.03
N ARG A 203 -3.36 14.54 10.68
CA ARG A 203 -4.46 14.38 11.63
C ARG A 203 -5.15 13.06 11.36
N PHE A 204 -5.37 12.28 12.41
CA PHE A 204 -5.94 10.96 12.29
C PHE A 204 -7.38 10.92 12.81
N GLY A 205 -8.17 10.04 12.22
CA GLY A 205 -9.52 9.73 12.65
C GLY A 205 -9.54 8.50 13.57
N ARG A 206 -10.75 8.13 13.99
CA ARG A 206 -10.96 6.91 14.77
C ARG A 206 -10.55 5.68 13.97
N PRO A 207 -9.65 4.83 14.48
CA PRO A 207 -9.23 3.62 13.78
C PRO A 207 -10.35 2.57 13.76
N ALA A 208 -10.38 1.77 12.68
CA ALA A 208 -11.21 0.57 12.58
C ALA A 208 -10.37 -0.68 12.82
N LEU A 209 -10.90 -1.62 13.58
CA LEU A 209 -10.29 -2.93 13.87
C LEU A 209 -11.17 -4.03 13.27
N LEU A 210 -10.71 -4.63 12.17
CA LEU A 210 -11.47 -5.62 11.42
C LEU A 210 -11.05 -7.04 11.82
N ASP A 211 -12.02 -7.91 12.00
CA ASP A 211 -11.76 -9.35 12.16
C ASP A 211 -11.41 -9.94 10.79
N LEU A 212 -10.13 -10.18 10.56
CA LEU A 212 -9.59 -10.78 9.34
C LEU A 212 -8.99 -12.17 9.61
N GLY A 213 -9.46 -12.87 10.65
CA GLY A 213 -8.94 -14.17 11.03
C GLY A 213 -7.49 -14.13 11.52
N GLY A 214 -7.09 -13.03 12.16
CA GLY A 214 -5.73 -12.84 12.68
C GLY A 214 -4.72 -12.32 11.65
N GLN A 215 -5.13 -12.08 10.40
CA GLN A 215 -4.26 -11.61 9.33
C GLN A 215 -4.14 -10.08 9.31
N GLY A 216 -3.05 -9.59 8.68
CA GLY A 216 -2.85 -8.18 8.37
C GLY A 216 -3.45 -7.77 7.03
N ILE A 217 -3.49 -6.46 6.76
CA ILE A 217 -3.95 -5.91 5.49
C ILE A 217 -2.76 -5.82 4.54
N ARG A 218 -2.90 -6.43 3.36
CA ARG A 218 -1.90 -6.42 2.27
C ARG A 218 -2.20 -5.35 1.23
N SER A 219 -3.47 -5.06 1.01
CA SER A 219 -3.90 -4.01 0.10
C SER A 219 -5.31 -3.55 0.45
N LEU A 220 -5.65 -2.33 0.08
CA LEU A 220 -6.94 -1.70 0.36
C LEU A 220 -7.34 -0.79 -0.81
N GLU A 221 -8.58 -0.89 -1.26
CA GLU A 221 -9.11 -0.12 -2.37
C GLU A 221 -10.52 0.38 -2.09
N ASN A 222 -10.83 1.59 -2.54
CA ASN A 222 -12.19 2.12 -2.57
C ASN A 222 -12.96 1.50 -3.73
N VAL A 223 -14.16 1.03 -3.46
CA VAL A 223 -15.06 0.43 -4.45
C VAL A 223 -16.48 0.96 -4.25
N SER A 224 -17.35 0.76 -5.25
CA SER A 224 -18.75 1.15 -5.09
C SER A 224 -19.38 0.47 -3.87
N GLY A 225 -19.88 1.28 -2.94
CA GLY A 225 -20.52 0.81 -1.70
C GLY A 225 -19.58 0.59 -0.50
N GLY A 226 -18.26 0.84 -0.64
CA GLY A 226 -17.32 0.66 0.47
C GLY A 226 -15.88 0.41 0.04
N TYR A 227 -15.27 -0.63 0.58
CA TYR A 227 -13.86 -0.95 0.35
C TYR A 227 -13.68 -2.45 0.09
N ALA A 228 -12.75 -2.78 -0.79
CA ALA A 228 -12.21 -4.12 -0.95
C ALA A 228 -10.81 -4.15 -0.34
N LEU A 229 -10.47 -5.22 0.36
CA LEU A 229 -9.13 -5.40 0.92
C LEU A 229 -8.65 -6.84 0.77
N ILE A 230 -7.36 -7.01 0.61
CA ILE A 230 -6.70 -8.30 0.70
C ILE A 230 -6.07 -8.41 2.08
N SER A 231 -6.36 -9.49 2.78
CA SER A 231 -5.65 -9.89 3.99
C SER A 231 -4.64 -10.97 3.67
N GLY A 232 -3.59 -11.04 4.47
CA GLY A 232 -2.57 -12.07 4.32
C GLY A 232 -1.69 -12.20 5.57
N PRO A 233 -0.68 -13.07 5.51
CA PRO A 233 0.21 -13.32 6.64
C PRO A 233 0.99 -12.07 7.01
N TYR A 234 1.23 -11.90 8.31
CA TYR A 234 2.08 -10.82 8.81
C TYR A 234 3.57 -11.06 8.49
N GLY A 235 3.96 -12.30 8.30
CA GLY A 235 5.33 -12.69 7.96
C GLY A 235 5.43 -14.19 7.70
N LYS A 236 6.65 -14.66 7.43
CA LYS A 236 6.94 -16.07 7.10
C LYS A 236 6.66 -17.04 8.25
N THR A 237 6.63 -16.53 9.48
CA THR A 237 6.37 -17.34 10.69
C THR A 237 4.89 -17.40 11.06
N ASP A 238 4.02 -16.71 10.32
CA ASP A 238 2.58 -16.82 10.52
C ASP A 238 2.13 -18.25 10.22
N ALA A 239 1.34 -18.85 11.10
CA ALA A 239 0.79 -20.19 10.90
C ALA A 239 -0.21 -20.23 9.73
N ASN A 240 -0.87 -19.11 9.45
CA ASN A 240 -1.80 -18.95 8.33
C ASN A 240 -1.14 -18.20 7.17
N GLN A 241 -0.61 -18.94 6.19
CA GLN A 241 0.01 -18.39 4.97
C GLN A 241 -1.02 -18.16 3.83
N SER A 242 -2.31 -18.27 4.08
CA SER A 242 -3.34 -18.00 3.08
C SER A 242 -3.60 -16.51 2.91
N PHE A 243 -4.24 -16.17 1.80
CA PHE A 243 -4.77 -14.83 1.53
C PHE A 243 -6.29 -14.88 1.44
N ALA A 244 -6.94 -13.76 1.72
CA ALA A 244 -8.39 -13.65 1.54
C ALA A 244 -8.77 -12.25 1.04
N LEU A 245 -9.84 -12.20 0.23
CA LEU A 245 -10.49 -10.96 -0.15
C LEU A 245 -11.61 -10.68 0.86
N TYR A 246 -11.69 -9.43 1.29
CA TYR A 246 -12.81 -8.94 2.10
C TYR A 246 -13.43 -7.71 1.47
N THR A 247 -14.70 -7.50 1.74
CA THR A 247 -15.40 -6.24 1.53
C THR A 247 -15.84 -5.65 2.87
N TRP A 248 -15.82 -4.33 2.96
CA TRP A 248 -16.14 -3.58 4.17
C TRP A 248 -16.81 -2.25 3.81
N SER A 249 -17.94 -1.93 4.43
CA SER A 249 -18.70 -0.72 4.12
C SER A 249 -18.11 0.59 4.68
N GLY A 250 -17.00 0.53 5.42
CA GLY A 250 -16.29 1.71 5.92
C GLY A 250 -16.69 2.15 7.34
N GLY A 251 -17.67 1.52 7.97
CA GLY A 251 -18.06 1.80 9.37
C GLY A 251 -17.15 1.11 10.38
N ASP A 252 -16.84 1.75 11.47
CA ASP A 252 -15.99 1.20 12.54
C ASP A 252 -16.64 0.05 13.34
N THR A 253 -17.95 -0.10 13.25
CA THR A 253 -18.74 -1.18 13.89
C THR A 253 -19.21 -2.25 12.93
N VAL A 254 -18.96 -2.12 11.63
CA VAL A 254 -19.43 -3.05 10.60
C VAL A 254 -18.37 -4.10 10.33
N ALA A 255 -18.76 -5.36 10.39
CA ALA A 255 -17.87 -6.48 10.10
C ALA A 255 -17.47 -6.50 8.61
N ALA A 256 -16.21 -6.84 8.34
CA ALA A 256 -15.78 -7.13 6.99
C ALA A 256 -16.34 -8.51 6.55
N ILE A 257 -16.75 -8.61 5.29
CA ILE A 257 -17.30 -9.82 4.71
C ILE A 257 -16.22 -10.52 3.89
N ARG A 258 -15.91 -11.75 4.25
CA ARG A 258 -14.91 -12.58 3.56
C ARG A 258 -15.48 -13.18 2.27
N HIS A 259 -14.69 -13.08 1.19
CA HIS A 259 -15.01 -13.68 -0.10
C HIS A 259 -13.95 -14.72 -0.50
N PRO A 260 -14.32 -15.71 -1.33
CA PRO A 260 -13.33 -16.64 -1.88
C PRO A 260 -12.31 -15.91 -2.74
N LEU A 261 -11.03 -16.20 -2.50
CA LEU A 261 -9.90 -15.71 -3.27
C LEU A 261 -9.04 -16.90 -3.69
N ASP A 262 -9.21 -17.32 -4.94
CA ASP A 262 -8.39 -18.39 -5.52
C ASP A 262 -7.24 -17.77 -6.32
N VAL A 263 -6.08 -17.75 -5.71
CA VAL A 263 -4.83 -17.25 -6.32
C VAL A 263 -3.78 -18.37 -6.44
N GLY A 264 -4.14 -19.62 -6.11
CA GLY A 264 -3.22 -20.75 -6.09
C GLY A 264 -2.02 -20.48 -5.17
N SER A 265 -0.81 -20.63 -5.69
CA SER A 265 0.45 -20.34 -4.97
C SER A 265 0.97 -18.91 -5.17
N MET A 266 0.16 -18.01 -5.74
CA MET A 266 0.56 -16.60 -5.97
C MET A 266 0.38 -15.77 -4.70
N HIS A 267 1.19 -14.71 -4.56
CA HIS A 267 1.14 -13.78 -3.44
C HIS A 267 0.52 -12.46 -3.90
N PRO A 268 -0.76 -12.19 -3.59
CA PRO A 268 -1.40 -10.92 -3.92
C PRO A 268 -0.83 -9.79 -3.06
N GLU A 269 -0.39 -8.71 -3.72
CA GLU A 269 0.21 -7.53 -3.08
C GLU A 269 -0.59 -6.25 -3.33
N ALA A 270 -1.23 -6.10 -4.49
CA ALA A 270 -2.03 -4.93 -4.77
C ALA A 270 -3.42 -5.31 -5.31
N VAL A 271 -4.45 -4.63 -4.82
CA VAL A 271 -5.81 -4.66 -5.38
C VAL A 271 -6.23 -3.25 -5.73
N PHE A 272 -6.83 -3.07 -6.91
CA PHE A 272 -7.40 -1.79 -7.32
C PHE A 272 -8.60 -1.97 -8.26
N ALA A 273 -9.52 -1.00 -8.24
CA ALA A 273 -10.69 -1.00 -9.08
C ALA A 273 -10.33 -0.65 -10.52
N ARG A 274 -10.92 -1.40 -11.47
CA ARG A 274 -10.81 -1.10 -12.90
C ARG A 274 -11.99 -0.22 -13.36
N GLY A 275 -11.98 1.05 -12.94
CA GLY A 275 -13.08 1.98 -13.17
C GLY A 275 -14.23 1.82 -12.15
N GLU A 276 -15.43 2.31 -12.47
CA GLU A 276 -16.59 2.35 -11.55
C GLU A 276 -17.33 1.01 -11.38
N GLY A 277 -16.91 -0.03 -12.09
CA GLY A 277 -17.58 -1.34 -12.07
C GLY A 277 -17.08 -2.26 -10.95
N PRO A 278 -17.70 -3.45 -10.82
CA PRO A 278 -17.35 -4.43 -9.78
C PRO A 278 -16.05 -5.20 -10.08
N MET A 279 -15.30 -4.79 -11.10
CA MET A 279 -14.08 -5.49 -11.50
C MET A 279 -12.86 -4.94 -10.75
N LEU A 280 -12.18 -5.82 -10.04
CA LEU A 280 -10.89 -5.58 -9.42
C LEU A 280 -9.77 -6.20 -10.22
N GLN A 281 -8.66 -5.50 -10.31
CA GLN A 281 -7.37 -6.06 -10.72
C GLN A 281 -6.58 -6.38 -9.47
N VAL A 282 -6.02 -7.58 -9.41
CA VAL A 282 -5.12 -8.01 -8.33
C VAL A 282 -3.76 -8.29 -8.94
N LEU A 283 -2.73 -7.64 -8.42
CA LEU A 283 -1.34 -7.87 -8.81
C LEU A 283 -0.69 -8.83 -7.83
N MET A 284 0.20 -9.68 -8.36
CA MET A 284 0.89 -10.72 -7.63
C MET A 284 2.38 -10.43 -7.56
N ASP A 285 2.96 -10.56 -6.38
CA ASP A 285 4.39 -10.72 -6.24
C ASP A 285 4.77 -12.17 -6.57
N ASP A 286 5.63 -12.34 -7.57
CA ASP A 286 6.13 -13.65 -7.98
C ASP A 286 7.50 -13.97 -7.37
N GLY A 287 8.01 -13.07 -6.53
CA GLY A 287 9.31 -13.16 -5.89
C GLY A 287 10.49 -13.10 -6.86
N ASP A 288 11.66 -12.94 -6.30
CA ASP A 288 12.93 -12.93 -7.02
C ASP A 288 13.33 -14.34 -7.48
N LYS A 289 13.14 -14.63 -8.77
CA LYS A 289 13.78 -15.78 -9.40
C LYS A 289 15.11 -15.32 -10.01
N PRO A 290 16.26 -15.75 -9.46
CA PRO A 290 17.56 -15.37 -10.01
C PRO A 290 17.66 -15.65 -11.51
N GLY A 291 18.05 -14.64 -12.31
CA GLY A 291 18.20 -14.77 -13.76
C GLY A 291 16.90 -14.74 -14.59
N GLY A 292 15.72 -14.62 -13.97
CA GLY A 292 14.44 -14.48 -14.66
C GLY A 292 14.20 -13.06 -15.21
N ALA A 293 13.39 -12.94 -16.28
CA ALA A 293 12.93 -11.65 -16.76
C ALA A 293 12.11 -10.94 -15.68
N ALA A 294 12.29 -9.62 -15.54
CA ALA A 294 11.48 -8.80 -14.63
C ALA A 294 10.02 -8.78 -15.11
N ARG A 295 9.12 -9.38 -14.34
CA ARG A 295 7.69 -9.52 -14.66
C ARG A 295 6.88 -9.77 -13.40
N PHE A 296 5.62 -9.37 -13.44
CA PHE A 296 4.61 -9.72 -12.45
C PHE A 296 3.36 -10.27 -13.13
N ARG A 297 2.54 -10.97 -12.38
CA ARG A 297 1.25 -11.48 -12.85
C ARG A 297 0.11 -10.66 -12.27
N ALA A 298 -1.00 -10.66 -12.98
CA ALA A 298 -2.23 -10.04 -12.51
C ALA A 298 -3.43 -10.91 -12.88
N THR A 299 -4.48 -10.85 -12.06
CA THR A 299 -5.76 -11.48 -12.36
C THR A 299 -6.90 -10.51 -12.09
N GLU A 300 -8.03 -10.73 -12.77
CA GLU A 300 -9.27 -9.97 -12.55
C GLU A 300 -10.19 -10.75 -11.62
N ILE A 301 -10.78 -10.05 -10.66
CA ILE A 301 -11.79 -10.58 -9.75
C ILE A 301 -13.03 -9.72 -9.86
N ARG A 302 -14.19 -10.35 -9.97
CA ARG A 302 -15.47 -9.66 -9.89
C ARG A 302 -15.97 -9.68 -8.46
N LEU A 303 -16.23 -8.50 -7.89
CA LEU A 303 -16.95 -8.38 -6.61
C LEU A 303 -18.42 -8.78 -6.77
N PRO A 304 -19.07 -9.23 -5.70
CA PRO A 304 -20.52 -9.37 -5.66
C PRO A 304 -21.21 -8.05 -5.98
N ASP A 305 -22.42 -8.12 -6.54
CA ASP A 305 -23.18 -6.92 -6.95
C ASP A 305 -23.76 -6.12 -5.76
N GLN A 306 -23.62 -6.61 -4.51
CA GLN A 306 -24.00 -5.90 -3.27
C GLN A 306 -22.84 -6.04 -2.26
N LEU A 307 -22.36 -4.90 -1.74
CA LEU A 307 -21.46 -4.80 -0.60
C LEU A 307 -22.21 -4.53 0.69
#